data_6ffadd2c58515806078b352c46b9b0e9
#
_entry.id   6ffadd2c58515806078b352c46b9b0e9
#
_cell.length_a   1.000
_cell.length_b   1.000
_cell.length_c   1.000
_cell.angle_alpha   90.00
_cell.angle_beta   90.00
_cell.angle_gamma   90.00
#
_symmetry.space_group_name_H-M   'P 1'
#
loop_
_entity.id
_entity.type
_entity.pdbx_description
1 polymer ?
#
loop_
_entity_poly.entity_id
_entity_poly.type
_entity_poly.pdbx_seq_one_letter_code
_entity_poly.pdbx_strand_id
1 'polypeptide(L)'
;CSNKIIKRQYGEVRIVIGQSDYDTFRYINHGVVDLALIKKNVVEAFGADEIYGLTRIAAHPNYSAYFISLREKPVLDKEYLLGKRFGLLDYPSSRSGHIVPKTVMQELGLSANNVDINYYSSHKELRRALLAGEVDIISSYWAVEDNESLSKNYAMPLQETVSGMQWFLKMQTKNTDLFCAMQQVVKDISDSHPRPYYKTLILEEGCATHE
;
A
#
# COMPACT_ATOMS: atom_id res chain seq x y z
N CYS A 1 23.21 -10.33 -8.78
CA CYS A 1 22.18 -10.89 -9.66
C CYS A 1 22.81 -11.91 -10.62
N SER A 2 22.26 -13.13 -10.68
CA SER A 2 22.73 -14.21 -11.59
C SER A 2 22.11 -14.11 -12.99
N ASN A 3 21.04 -13.31 -13.15
CA ASN A 3 20.34 -13.16 -14.43
C ASN A 3 21.23 -12.43 -15.45
N LYS A 4 21.52 -13.11 -16.58
CA LYS A 4 22.42 -12.61 -17.62
C LYS A 4 21.88 -11.37 -18.35
N ILE A 5 20.57 -11.26 -18.54
CA ILE A 5 19.92 -10.13 -19.21
C ILE A 5 20.08 -8.87 -18.34
N ILE A 6 19.74 -8.98 -17.06
CA ILE A 6 19.83 -7.88 -16.09
C ILE A 6 21.29 -7.45 -15.92
N LYS A 7 22.21 -8.40 -15.79
CA LYS A 7 23.64 -8.10 -15.68
C LYS A 7 24.18 -7.38 -16.92
N ARG A 8 23.74 -7.74 -18.11
CA ARG A 8 24.13 -7.06 -19.36
C ARG A 8 23.56 -5.64 -19.44
N GLN A 9 22.33 -5.43 -18.96
CA GLN A 9 21.62 -4.15 -19.03
C GLN A 9 22.15 -3.16 -17.99
N TYR A 10 22.35 -3.59 -16.76
CA TYR A 10 22.62 -2.71 -15.61
C TYR A 10 23.99 -2.93 -14.96
N GLY A 11 24.70 -4.01 -15.28
CA GLY A 11 25.98 -4.37 -14.65
C GLY A 11 25.80 -4.94 -13.25
N GLU A 12 25.46 -4.11 -12.29
CA GLU A 12 25.22 -4.51 -10.89
C GLU A 12 23.81 -4.12 -10.43
N VAL A 13 23.36 -4.78 -9.36
CA VAL A 13 22.09 -4.47 -8.71
C VAL A 13 22.37 -3.87 -7.33
N ARG A 14 21.81 -2.70 -7.07
CA ARG A 14 21.85 -2.04 -5.75
C ARG A 14 20.44 -1.90 -5.23
N ILE A 15 20.25 -2.06 -3.91
CA ILE A 15 18.99 -1.84 -3.24
C ILE A 15 19.04 -0.48 -2.56
N VAL A 16 18.04 0.36 -2.86
CA VAL A 16 17.85 1.67 -2.23
C VAL A 16 16.52 1.63 -1.49
N ILE A 17 16.54 2.00 -0.21
CA ILE A 17 15.35 2.02 0.64
C ILE A 17 14.97 3.47 0.90
N GLY A 18 13.79 3.88 0.42
CA GLY A 18 13.19 5.16 0.75
C GLY A 18 12.55 5.12 2.14
N GLN A 19 12.64 6.21 2.87
CA GLN A 19 11.99 6.35 4.17
C GLN A 19 10.50 6.69 4.03
N SER A 20 10.11 7.18 2.85
CA SER A 20 8.73 7.56 2.52
C SER A 20 8.42 7.28 1.04
N ASP A 21 7.13 7.34 0.68
CA ASP A 21 6.73 7.27 -0.73
C ASP A 21 7.29 8.44 -1.55
N TYR A 22 7.49 9.60 -0.92
CA TYR A 22 8.11 10.75 -1.55
C TYR A 22 9.59 10.50 -1.87
N ASP A 23 10.34 9.86 -0.99
CA ASP A 23 11.73 9.48 -1.27
C ASP A 23 11.80 8.49 -2.42
N THR A 24 10.92 7.47 -2.42
CA THR A 24 10.84 6.50 -3.51
C THR A 24 10.55 7.20 -4.84
N PHE A 25 9.61 8.14 -4.85
CA PHE A 25 9.32 8.96 -6.04
C PHE A 25 10.54 9.81 -6.46
N ARG A 26 11.24 10.46 -5.52
CA ARG A 26 12.46 11.20 -5.82
C ARG A 26 13.55 10.35 -6.48
N TYR A 27 13.74 9.13 -6.00
CA TYR A 27 14.71 8.20 -6.61
C TYR A 27 14.34 7.83 -8.05
N ILE A 28 13.06 7.69 -8.35
CA ILE A 28 12.56 7.50 -9.71
C ILE A 28 12.83 8.76 -10.55
N ASN A 29 12.44 9.93 -10.06
CA ASN A 29 12.56 11.21 -10.73
C ASN A 29 14.02 11.53 -11.08
N HIS A 30 14.94 11.31 -10.14
CA HIS A 30 16.37 11.55 -10.35
C HIS A 30 17.09 10.41 -11.10
N GLY A 31 16.37 9.39 -11.57
CA GLY A 31 16.97 8.27 -12.30
C GLY A 31 17.90 7.39 -11.45
N VAL A 32 17.70 7.40 -10.13
CA VAL A 32 18.51 6.59 -9.20
C VAL A 32 18.07 5.13 -9.21
N VAL A 33 16.80 4.87 -9.49
CA VAL A 33 16.23 3.52 -9.53
C VAL A 33 15.59 3.23 -10.88
N ASP A 34 15.76 1.99 -11.33
CA ASP A 34 15.17 1.44 -12.55
C ASP A 34 13.98 0.54 -12.27
N LEU A 35 13.93 -0.05 -11.07
CA LEU A 35 12.84 -0.91 -10.60
C LEU A 35 12.36 -0.41 -9.23
N ALA A 36 11.08 -0.14 -9.10
CA ALA A 36 10.50 0.40 -7.86
C ALA A 36 9.27 -0.39 -7.41
N LEU A 37 9.16 -0.64 -6.10
CA LEU A 37 7.93 -1.07 -5.44
C LEU A 37 7.26 0.17 -4.83
N ILE A 38 6.15 0.60 -5.41
CA ILE A 38 5.49 1.86 -5.05
C ILE A 38 3.97 1.72 -5.13
N LYS A 39 3.25 2.59 -4.45
CA LYS A 39 1.79 2.67 -4.49
C LYS A 39 1.30 3.28 -5.79
N LYS A 40 0.23 2.72 -6.36
CA LYS A 40 -0.41 3.22 -7.59
C LYS A 40 -0.78 4.70 -7.49
N ASN A 41 -1.41 5.10 -6.38
CA ASN A 41 -1.84 6.49 -6.18
C ASN A 41 -0.68 7.51 -6.15
N VAL A 42 0.53 7.08 -5.79
CA VAL A 42 1.72 7.94 -5.85
C VAL A 42 2.19 8.11 -7.30
N VAL A 43 2.23 7.01 -8.07
CA VAL A 43 2.57 7.06 -9.51
C VAL A 43 1.60 7.96 -10.25
N GLU A 44 0.29 7.79 -10.03
CA GLU A 44 -0.77 8.58 -10.66
C GLU A 44 -0.72 10.06 -10.28
N ALA A 45 -0.51 10.37 -8.99
CA ALA A 45 -0.47 11.75 -8.51
C ALA A 45 0.65 12.58 -9.14
N PHE A 46 1.74 11.93 -9.56
CA PHE A 46 2.87 12.58 -10.21
C PHE A 46 2.96 12.34 -11.72
N GLY A 47 2.00 11.61 -12.32
CA GLY A 47 2.05 11.22 -13.73
C GLY A 47 3.34 10.46 -14.08
N ALA A 48 3.86 9.67 -13.14
CA ALA A 48 5.21 9.11 -13.24
C ALA A 48 5.32 8.01 -14.30
N ASP A 49 4.24 7.34 -14.64
CA ASP A 49 4.15 6.35 -15.69
C ASP A 49 4.39 6.97 -17.08
N GLU A 50 3.76 8.10 -17.37
CA GLU A 50 3.93 8.82 -18.63
C GLU A 50 5.28 9.57 -18.69
N ILE A 51 5.62 10.30 -17.61
CA ILE A 51 6.79 11.20 -17.60
C ILE A 51 8.11 10.42 -17.58
N TYR A 52 8.17 9.31 -16.85
CA TYR A 52 9.44 8.58 -16.62
C TYR A 52 9.48 7.24 -17.33
N GLY A 53 8.47 6.89 -18.14
CA GLY A 53 8.40 5.62 -18.87
C GLY A 53 8.32 4.43 -17.92
N LEU A 54 7.54 4.56 -16.84
CA LEU A 54 7.32 3.48 -15.89
C LEU A 54 6.29 2.49 -16.43
N THR A 55 6.69 1.25 -16.56
CA THR A 55 5.81 0.15 -16.95
C THR A 55 5.54 -0.73 -15.74
N ARG A 56 4.27 -0.97 -15.41
CA ARG A 56 3.91 -1.92 -14.37
C ARG A 56 4.28 -3.33 -14.84
N ILE A 57 4.99 -4.07 -14.00
CA ILE A 57 5.41 -5.45 -14.31
C ILE A 57 4.73 -6.48 -13.41
N ALA A 58 4.33 -6.08 -12.19
CA ALA A 58 3.64 -6.93 -11.25
C ALA A 58 2.89 -6.11 -10.20
N ALA A 59 1.95 -6.73 -9.51
CA ALA A 59 1.20 -6.14 -8.41
C ALA A 59 1.00 -7.13 -7.26
N HIS A 60 0.99 -6.64 -6.03
CA HIS A 60 0.49 -7.40 -4.89
C HIS A 60 -1.05 -7.30 -4.83
N PRO A 61 -1.73 -8.25 -4.16
CA PRO A 61 -3.19 -8.29 -4.10
C PRO A 61 -3.79 -7.00 -3.56
N ASN A 62 -4.97 -6.69 -4.05
CA ASN A 62 -5.81 -5.68 -3.46
C ASN A 62 -6.23 -6.09 -2.04
N TYR A 63 -6.58 -5.12 -1.22
CA TYR A 63 -7.04 -5.34 0.14
C TYR A 63 -8.18 -4.36 0.49
N SER A 64 -8.87 -4.61 1.60
CA SER A 64 -9.94 -3.74 2.08
C SER A 64 -9.45 -2.83 3.21
N ALA A 65 -9.97 -1.60 3.27
CA ALA A 65 -9.83 -0.69 4.39
C ALA A 65 -11.04 -0.80 5.32
N TYR A 66 -10.82 -0.69 6.61
CA TYR A 66 -11.87 -0.85 7.63
C TYR A 66 -11.79 0.26 8.67
N PHE A 67 -12.96 0.66 9.19
CA PHE A 67 -13.05 1.15 10.56
C PHE A 67 -13.11 -0.07 11.49
N ILE A 68 -12.24 -0.11 12.48
CA ILE A 68 -12.13 -1.20 13.45
C ILE A 68 -12.33 -0.63 14.86
N SER A 69 -13.18 -1.28 15.65
CA SER A 69 -13.40 -0.97 17.06
C SER A 69 -13.24 -2.21 17.92
N LEU A 70 -13.38 -2.08 19.27
CA LEU A 70 -13.25 -3.19 20.20
C LEU A 70 -14.56 -3.83 20.65
N ARG A 71 -15.66 -3.10 20.61
CA ARG A 71 -16.89 -3.49 21.32
C ARG A 71 -18.11 -3.65 20.45
N GLU A 72 -18.18 -2.90 19.35
CA GLU A 72 -19.33 -2.90 18.45
C GLU A 72 -18.86 -2.64 17.02
N LYS A 73 -19.61 -3.10 16.02
CA LYS A 73 -19.29 -2.79 14.62
C LYS A 73 -19.58 -1.32 14.35
N PRO A 74 -18.59 -0.54 13.88
CA PRO A 74 -18.85 0.84 13.49
C PRO A 74 -19.94 0.95 12.42
N VAL A 75 -20.76 1.98 12.50
CA VAL A 75 -21.78 2.30 11.51
C VAL A 75 -21.32 3.52 10.71
N LEU A 76 -21.43 3.46 9.38
CA LEU A 76 -21.08 4.57 8.49
C LEU A 76 -22.23 5.58 8.45
N ASP A 77 -22.48 6.20 9.58
CA ASP A 77 -23.50 7.21 9.80
C ASP A 77 -22.92 8.37 10.59
N LYS A 78 -23.32 9.59 10.24
CA LYS A 78 -22.80 10.81 10.86
C LYS A 78 -23.08 10.86 12.36
N GLU A 79 -24.30 10.54 12.76
CA GLU A 79 -24.71 10.64 14.16
C GLU A 79 -23.97 9.62 15.03
N TYR A 80 -23.76 8.40 14.52
CA TYR A 80 -22.99 7.38 15.20
C TYR A 80 -21.52 7.77 15.37
N LEU A 81 -20.91 8.38 14.35
CA LEU A 81 -19.48 8.70 14.34
C LEU A 81 -19.16 10.00 15.09
N LEU A 82 -20.14 10.89 15.28
CA LEU A 82 -19.96 12.08 16.10
C LEU A 82 -19.60 11.71 17.56
N GLY A 83 -18.62 12.43 18.10
CA GLY A 83 -18.13 12.22 19.48
C GLY A 83 -17.25 10.98 19.67
N LYS A 84 -16.99 10.18 18.62
CA LYS A 84 -15.99 9.11 18.67
C LYS A 84 -14.59 9.68 18.49
N ARG A 85 -13.60 9.06 19.15
CA ARG A 85 -12.19 9.35 19.00
C ARG A 85 -11.63 8.44 17.91
N PHE A 86 -11.06 9.01 16.87
CA PHE A 86 -10.50 8.27 15.75
C PHE A 86 -8.98 8.20 15.82
N GLY A 87 -8.43 7.05 15.48
CA GLY A 87 -7.01 6.87 15.20
C GLY A 87 -6.78 6.75 13.68
N LEU A 88 -6.03 7.67 13.11
CA LEU A 88 -5.60 7.66 11.71
C LEU A 88 -4.07 7.67 11.61
N LEU A 89 -3.52 7.33 10.44
CA LEU A 89 -2.09 7.45 10.23
C LEU A 89 -1.69 8.90 9.90
N ASP A 90 -0.62 9.35 10.52
CA ASP A 90 0.12 10.55 10.12
C ASP A 90 1.01 10.24 8.90
N TYR A 91 0.36 9.79 7.83
CA TYR A 91 1.02 9.40 6.59
C TYR A 91 0.06 9.63 5.41
N PRO A 92 0.11 10.82 4.77
CA PRO A 92 -0.87 11.27 3.79
C PRO A 92 -1.07 10.36 2.58
N SER A 93 -0.05 9.59 2.17
CA SER A 93 -0.15 8.61 1.08
C SER A 93 -0.69 7.25 1.52
N SER A 94 -0.99 7.04 2.81
CA SER A 94 -1.60 5.81 3.28
C SER A 94 -3.06 5.74 2.87
N ARG A 95 -3.42 4.75 2.07
CA ARG A 95 -4.80 4.59 1.60
C ARG A 95 -5.73 4.16 2.72
N SER A 96 -5.46 3.02 3.38
CA SER A 96 -6.33 2.49 4.43
C SER A 96 -6.25 3.24 5.76
N GLY A 97 -5.14 3.94 6.03
CA GLY A 97 -4.95 4.65 7.30
C GLY A 97 -5.18 6.15 7.23
N HIS A 98 -5.29 6.74 6.03
CA HIS A 98 -5.43 8.20 5.87
C HIS A 98 -6.43 8.61 4.79
N ILE A 99 -6.21 8.22 3.53
CA ILE A 99 -7.02 8.71 2.39
C ILE A 99 -8.46 8.21 2.49
N VAL A 100 -8.65 6.88 2.50
CA VAL A 100 -9.99 6.27 2.50
C VAL A 100 -10.83 6.73 3.68
N PRO A 101 -10.36 6.67 4.95
CA PRO A 101 -11.17 7.14 6.07
C PRO A 101 -11.53 8.62 5.98
N LYS A 102 -10.63 9.48 5.54
CA LYS A 102 -10.92 10.91 5.38
C LYS A 102 -11.94 11.17 4.27
N THR A 103 -11.87 10.44 3.17
CA THR A 103 -12.88 10.53 2.10
C THR A 103 -14.26 10.13 2.63
N VAL A 104 -14.36 8.98 3.31
CA VAL A 104 -15.63 8.54 3.90
C VAL A 104 -16.16 9.54 4.95
N MET A 105 -15.28 10.05 5.82
CA MET A 105 -15.68 11.10 6.77
C MET A 105 -16.21 12.34 6.07
N GLN A 106 -15.54 12.80 5.01
CA GLN A 106 -15.96 13.97 4.23
C GLN A 106 -17.32 13.75 3.55
N GLU A 107 -17.55 12.59 2.97
CA GLU A 107 -18.84 12.20 2.36
C GLU A 107 -19.99 12.21 3.39
N LEU A 108 -19.69 11.86 4.64
CA LEU A 108 -20.65 11.92 5.76
C LEU A 108 -20.75 13.30 6.40
N GLY A 109 -20.07 14.33 5.87
CA GLY A 109 -20.05 15.68 6.43
C GLY A 109 -19.32 15.77 7.77
N LEU A 110 -18.34 14.88 8.00
CA LEU A 110 -17.46 14.90 9.15
C LEU A 110 -16.12 15.55 8.78
N SER A 111 -15.56 16.29 9.73
CA SER A 111 -14.27 16.98 9.58
C SER A 111 -13.54 17.04 10.93
N ALA A 112 -12.29 17.47 10.92
CA ALA A 112 -11.53 17.69 12.15
C ALA A 112 -12.16 18.71 13.13
N ASN A 113 -13.17 19.48 12.68
CA ASN A 113 -13.87 20.41 13.54
C ASN A 113 -15.00 19.75 14.36
N ASN A 114 -15.45 18.57 13.97
CA ASN A 114 -16.59 17.90 14.61
C ASN A 114 -16.33 16.44 15.03
N VAL A 115 -15.14 15.93 14.78
CA VAL A 115 -14.65 14.63 15.29
C VAL A 115 -13.26 14.79 15.88
N ASP A 116 -12.94 13.97 16.89
CA ASP A 116 -11.62 13.91 17.49
C ASP A 116 -10.73 12.94 16.69
N ILE A 117 -9.72 13.46 15.99
CA ILE A 117 -8.80 12.68 15.17
C ILE A 117 -7.40 12.71 15.79
N ASN A 118 -6.91 11.56 16.19
CA ASN A 118 -5.58 11.34 16.72
C ASN A 118 -4.71 10.66 15.65
N TYR A 119 -3.52 11.21 15.40
CA TYR A 119 -2.60 10.70 14.37
C TYR A 119 -1.50 9.84 14.98
N TYR A 120 -1.21 8.70 14.33
CA TYR A 120 -0.23 7.71 14.76
C TYR A 120 0.77 7.40 13.65
N SER A 121 1.99 7.01 14.04
CA SER A 121 3.10 6.79 13.12
C SER A 121 3.00 5.47 12.33
N SER A 122 2.21 4.51 12.80
CA SER A 122 2.12 3.18 12.17
C SER A 122 0.79 2.48 12.47
N HIS A 123 0.44 1.51 11.63
CA HIS A 123 -0.70 0.62 11.89
C HIS A 123 -0.55 -0.19 13.21
N LYS A 124 0.67 -0.46 13.64
CA LYS A 124 0.94 -1.11 14.93
C LYS A 124 0.54 -0.18 16.08
N GLU A 125 0.89 1.10 16.00
CA GLU A 125 0.52 2.10 17.02
C GLU A 125 -0.99 2.36 17.04
N LEU A 126 -1.67 2.35 15.88
CA LEU A 126 -3.14 2.39 15.81
C LEU A 126 -3.78 1.27 16.62
N ARG A 127 -3.31 0.02 16.41
CA ARG A 127 -3.83 -1.15 17.15
C ARG A 127 -3.57 -1.05 18.64
N ARG A 128 -2.36 -0.61 19.02
CA ARG A 128 -2.01 -0.37 20.43
C ARG A 128 -2.96 0.65 21.05
N ALA A 129 -3.18 1.79 20.40
CA ALA A 129 -4.04 2.85 20.89
C ALA A 129 -5.52 2.39 21.03
N LEU A 130 -6.01 1.60 20.09
CA LEU A 130 -7.34 1.00 20.17
C LEU A 130 -7.45 0.05 21.37
N LEU A 131 -6.51 -0.86 21.53
CA LEU A 131 -6.49 -1.83 22.63
C LEU A 131 -6.34 -1.14 23.98
N ALA A 132 -5.61 -0.03 24.07
CA ALA A 132 -5.47 0.78 25.28
C ALA A 132 -6.69 1.67 25.56
N GLY A 133 -7.66 1.75 24.66
CA GLY A 133 -8.83 2.63 24.78
C GLY A 133 -8.52 4.12 24.63
N GLU A 134 -7.39 4.46 24.03
CA GLU A 134 -7.01 5.84 23.72
C GLU A 134 -7.90 6.41 22.59
N VAL A 135 -8.34 5.55 21.67
CA VAL A 135 -9.29 5.84 20.61
C VAL A 135 -10.41 4.81 20.56
N ASP A 136 -11.54 5.17 19.99
CA ASP A 136 -12.73 4.30 19.89
C ASP A 136 -12.76 3.53 18.58
N ILE A 137 -12.24 4.13 17.51
CA ILE A 137 -12.21 3.59 16.15
C ILE A 137 -10.85 3.88 15.52
N ILE A 138 -10.25 2.88 14.88
CA ILE A 138 -9.08 3.08 14.03
C ILE A 138 -9.40 2.80 12.57
N SER A 139 -8.66 3.41 11.64
CA SER A 139 -8.71 3.03 10.24
C SER A 139 -7.47 2.27 9.82
N SER A 140 -7.67 1.06 9.31
CA SER A 140 -6.58 0.17 8.92
C SER A 140 -7.05 -0.89 7.91
N TYR A 141 -6.09 -1.62 7.34
CA TYR A 141 -6.35 -2.93 6.74
C TYR A 141 -6.50 -3.98 7.86
N TRP A 142 -7.12 -5.13 7.55
CA TRP A 142 -7.15 -6.28 8.45
C TRP A 142 -5.89 -7.13 8.25
N ALA A 143 -5.10 -7.28 9.29
CA ALA A 143 -3.95 -8.19 9.32
C ALA A 143 -4.34 -9.56 9.89
N VAL A 144 -3.61 -10.61 9.53
CA VAL A 144 -3.86 -11.96 10.07
C VAL A 144 -3.70 -11.99 11.59
N GLU A 145 -2.73 -11.26 12.10
CA GLU A 145 -2.42 -11.13 13.53
C GLU A 145 -3.54 -10.44 14.31
N ASP A 146 -4.41 -9.68 13.65
CA ASP A 146 -5.55 -9.02 14.31
C ASP A 146 -6.54 -10.02 14.89
N ASN A 147 -6.61 -11.24 14.34
CA ASN A 147 -7.49 -12.30 14.85
C ASN A 147 -7.15 -12.75 16.29
N GLU A 148 -5.95 -12.45 16.80
CA GLU A 148 -5.52 -12.79 18.15
C GLU A 148 -6.08 -11.83 19.21
N SER A 149 -6.36 -10.57 18.84
CA SER A 149 -6.71 -9.51 19.80
C SER A 149 -7.95 -8.69 19.41
N LEU A 150 -8.40 -8.78 18.15
CA LEU A 150 -9.53 -8.04 17.62
C LEU A 150 -10.56 -9.01 17.03
N SER A 151 -11.81 -8.56 16.93
CA SER A 151 -12.88 -9.32 16.27
C SER A 151 -13.22 -8.69 14.92
N LYS A 152 -13.16 -9.50 13.86
CA LYS A 152 -13.58 -9.05 12.51
C LYS A 152 -15.07 -8.68 12.45
N ASN A 153 -15.87 -9.15 13.40
CA ASN A 153 -17.27 -8.74 13.54
C ASN A 153 -17.41 -7.24 13.88
N TYR A 154 -16.35 -6.63 14.45
CA TYR A 154 -16.28 -5.21 14.78
C TYR A 154 -15.47 -4.39 13.78
N ALA A 155 -15.24 -4.95 12.60
CA ALA A 155 -14.61 -4.26 11.48
C ALA A 155 -15.68 -3.91 10.42
N MET A 156 -15.82 -2.60 10.14
CA MET A 156 -16.71 -2.07 9.12
C MET A 156 -15.91 -1.74 7.86
N PRO A 157 -16.17 -2.38 6.70
CA PRO A 157 -15.46 -2.07 5.47
C PRO A 157 -15.80 -0.63 5.01
N LEU A 158 -14.77 0.13 4.64
CA LEU A 158 -14.90 1.50 4.12
C LEU A 158 -14.88 1.51 2.59
N GLN A 159 -14.08 0.66 2.02
CA GLN A 159 -13.92 0.47 0.58
C GLN A 159 -13.62 -1.01 0.35
N GLU A 160 -14.30 -1.61 -0.60
CA GLU A 160 -14.13 -3.02 -0.91
C GLU A 160 -12.76 -3.32 -1.48
N THR A 161 -12.19 -2.39 -2.26
CA THR A 161 -10.96 -2.62 -2.98
C THR A 161 -10.00 -1.43 -2.90
N VAL A 162 -8.90 -1.62 -2.18
CA VAL A 162 -7.73 -0.74 -2.19
C VAL A 162 -6.63 -1.45 -2.97
N SER A 163 -6.07 -0.80 -4.00
CA SER A 163 -5.00 -1.42 -4.81
C SER A 163 -3.77 -1.75 -3.96
N GLY A 164 -3.17 -2.91 -4.19
CA GLY A 164 -1.93 -3.34 -3.54
C GLY A 164 -0.71 -2.50 -3.94
N MET A 165 0.44 -2.83 -3.37
CA MET A 165 1.73 -2.30 -3.84
C MET A 165 2.02 -2.83 -5.24
N GLN A 166 2.69 -2.04 -6.06
CA GLN A 166 2.97 -2.38 -7.46
C GLN A 166 4.44 -2.23 -7.79
N TRP A 167 4.93 -3.12 -8.64
CA TRP A 167 6.27 -3.07 -9.18
C TRP A 167 6.27 -2.37 -10.54
N PHE A 168 7.07 -1.32 -10.64
CA PHE A 168 7.26 -0.56 -11.87
C PHE A 168 8.72 -0.64 -12.32
N LEU A 169 8.89 -0.93 -13.61
CA LEU A 169 10.17 -0.93 -14.29
C LEU A 169 10.27 0.31 -15.19
N LYS A 170 11.36 1.05 -15.08
CA LYS A 170 11.67 2.14 -16.01
C LYS A 170 12.12 1.55 -17.35
N MET A 171 11.33 1.81 -18.39
CA MET A 171 11.55 1.23 -19.69
C MET A 171 11.10 2.22 -20.77
N GLN A 172 12.05 2.92 -21.39
CA GLN A 172 11.75 3.92 -22.44
C GLN A 172 11.31 3.30 -23.76
N THR A 173 11.78 2.09 -24.04
CA THR A 173 11.40 1.31 -25.22
C THR A 173 11.00 -0.08 -24.78
N LYS A 174 10.00 -0.67 -25.47
CA LYS A 174 9.52 -2.01 -25.15
C LYS A 174 10.66 -3.03 -25.32
N ASN A 175 11.03 -3.68 -24.24
CA ASN A 175 12.04 -4.74 -24.18
C ASN A 175 11.44 -5.93 -23.40
N THR A 176 10.88 -6.89 -24.14
CA THR A 176 10.19 -8.05 -23.58
C THR A 176 11.15 -8.95 -22.77
N ASP A 177 12.38 -9.13 -23.23
CA ASP A 177 13.36 -9.96 -22.49
C ASP A 177 13.71 -9.36 -21.14
N LEU A 178 13.92 -8.04 -21.09
CA LEU A 178 14.17 -7.32 -19.84
C LEU A 178 12.94 -7.35 -18.91
N PHE A 179 11.76 -7.13 -19.47
CA PHE A 179 10.48 -7.16 -18.76
C PHE A 179 10.30 -8.53 -18.07
N CYS A 180 10.46 -9.62 -18.81
CA CYS A 180 10.30 -10.98 -18.27
C CYS A 180 11.40 -11.35 -17.28
N ALA A 181 12.64 -10.93 -17.53
CA ALA A 181 13.74 -11.13 -16.58
C ALA A 181 13.49 -10.40 -15.24
N MET A 182 12.91 -9.20 -15.29
CA MET A 182 12.56 -8.45 -14.09
C MET A 182 11.35 -9.05 -13.36
N GLN A 183 10.34 -9.54 -14.07
CA GLN A 183 9.23 -10.29 -13.45
C GLN A 183 9.73 -11.51 -12.68
N GLN A 184 10.70 -12.26 -13.22
CA GLN A 184 11.28 -13.39 -12.51
C GLN A 184 11.99 -12.93 -11.21
N VAL A 185 12.75 -11.84 -11.25
CA VAL A 185 13.41 -11.30 -10.05
C VAL A 185 12.41 -10.89 -8.99
N VAL A 186 11.36 -10.15 -9.35
CA VAL A 186 10.36 -9.75 -8.36
C VAL A 186 9.57 -10.93 -7.82
N LYS A 187 9.37 -11.98 -8.62
CA LYS A 187 8.77 -13.23 -8.18
C LYS A 187 9.66 -13.94 -7.16
N ASP A 188 10.96 -14.07 -7.42
CA ASP A 188 11.91 -14.68 -6.48
C ASP A 188 11.99 -13.91 -5.15
N ILE A 189 11.93 -12.56 -5.20
CA ILE A 189 11.85 -11.70 -4.02
C ILE A 189 10.54 -11.95 -3.25
N SER A 190 9.43 -12.04 -3.96
CA SER A 190 8.11 -12.27 -3.40
C SER A 190 8.02 -13.63 -2.71
N ASP A 191 8.48 -14.69 -3.37
CA ASP A 191 8.47 -16.07 -2.85
C ASP A 191 9.29 -16.20 -1.55
N SER A 192 10.38 -15.44 -1.43
CA SER A 192 11.25 -15.42 -0.25
C SER A 192 10.80 -14.47 0.87
N HIS A 193 9.77 -13.65 0.65
CA HIS A 193 9.37 -12.62 1.60
C HIS A 193 8.73 -13.23 2.87
N PRO A 194 9.07 -12.76 4.09
CA PRO A 194 8.54 -13.35 5.33
C PRO A 194 7.04 -13.10 5.55
N ARG A 195 6.49 -12.00 5.03
CA ARG A 195 5.08 -11.65 5.22
C ARG A 195 4.21 -12.25 4.12
N PRO A 196 3.09 -12.96 4.47
CA PRO A 196 2.20 -13.62 3.52
C PRO A 196 1.66 -12.71 2.41
N TYR A 197 1.31 -11.47 2.73
CA TYR A 197 0.83 -10.48 1.75
C TYR A 197 1.80 -10.30 0.57
N TYR A 198 3.11 -10.18 0.86
CA TYR A 198 4.13 -9.96 -0.17
C TYR A 198 4.54 -11.25 -0.90
N LYS A 199 4.14 -12.43 -0.42
CA LYS A 199 4.33 -13.70 -1.14
C LYS A 199 3.38 -13.85 -2.31
N THR A 200 2.22 -13.21 -2.26
CA THR A 200 1.27 -13.24 -3.36
C THR A 200 1.60 -12.15 -4.35
N LEU A 201 1.87 -12.54 -5.60
CA LEU A 201 2.23 -11.62 -6.68
C LEU A 201 1.40 -11.94 -7.92
N ILE A 202 0.86 -10.92 -8.55
CA ILE A 202 0.13 -10.97 -9.81
C ILE A 202 1.05 -10.36 -10.86
N LEU A 203 1.51 -11.17 -11.81
CA LEU A 203 2.37 -10.71 -12.91
C LEU A 203 1.53 -10.09 -14.02
N GLU A 204 2.06 -9.06 -14.67
CA GLU A 204 1.46 -8.51 -15.89
C GLU A 204 1.68 -9.46 -17.06
N GLU A 205 0.74 -9.46 -17.98
CA GLU A 205 0.82 -10.27 -19.19
C GLU A 205 1.94 -9.79 -20.13
N GLY A 206 2.47 -10.69 -20.94
CA GLY A 206 3.48 -10.36 -21.96
C GLY A 206 4.73 -11.23 -21.95
N CYS A 207 4.87 -12.14 -20.98
CA CYS A 207 5.91 -13.16 -20.98
C CYS A 207 5.31 -14.50 -21.38
N ALA A 208 5.98 -15.22 -22.31
CA ALA A 208 5.64 -16.60 -22.58
C ALA A 208 5.89 -17.42 -21.31
N THR A 209 4.87 -18.11 -20.82
CA THR A 209 5.04 -19.16 -19.80
C THR A 209 5.81 -20.30 -20.47
N HIS A 210 7.11 -20.41 -20.19
CA HIS A 210 7.82 -21.64 -20.47
C HIS A 210 7.29 -22.67 -19.46
N GLU A 211 6.30 -23.46 -19.90
CA GLU A 211 6.00 -24.76 -19.25
C GLU A 211 7.17 -25.72 -19.40
#